data_80ef0537ab5970312d71d7ac6db43a26
#
_entry.id   80ef0537ab5970312d71d7ac6db43a26
#
_cell.length_a   1.000
_cell.length_b   1.000
_cell.length_c   1.000
_cell.angle_alpha   90.00
_cell.angle_beta   90.00
_cell.angle_gamma   90.00
#
_symmetry.space_group_name_H-M   'P 1'
#
loop_
_entity.id
_entity.type
_entity.pdbx_description
1 polymer ?
#
loop_
_entity_poly.entity_id
_entity_poly.type
_entity_poly.pdbx_seq_one_letter_code
_entity_poly.pdbx_strand_id
1 'polypeptide(L)'
;PAAPAYNYLREADYCSGACLAIPAVLWRALGGFDARYKPAYYEDTDLAFAVRAAGRRVYYQPAAKVVHFEGQTSGTDPGAGVKQHQETNRHAFRAKWGAALASHRGNGVHAELERDRGVTRRVLMVDARMLTPDQDSGSLRTLAMLELAIEAGAKVTFVGDNLEYREPYVRELQAR
;
A
#
# COMPACT_ATOMS: atom_id res chain seq x y z
N PRO A 1 9.15 1.51 -12.28
CA PRO A 1 10.46 1.68 -11.69
C PRO A 1 10.31 1.76 -10.19
N ALA A 2 11.00 0.87 -9.53
CA ALA A 2 10.87 0.66 -8.10
C ALA A 2 11.76 1.67 -7.36
N ALA A 3 11.20 2.83 -7.03
CA ALA A 3 11.85 3.67 -6.03
C ALA A 3 11.90 2.89 -4.71
N PRO A 4 13.07 2.67 -4.10
CA PRO A 4 13.20 1.86 -2.88
C PRO A 4 12.27 2.32 -1.76
N ALA A 5 12.02 3.62 -1.65
CA ALA A 5 11.12 4.21 -0.67
C ALA A 5 9.65 3.73 -0.76
N TYR A 6 9.25 3.10 -1.87
CA TYR A 6 7.88 2.62 -2.09
C TYR A 6 7.79 1.14 -2.46
N ASN A 7 8.94 0.49 -2.71
CA ASN A 7 8.99 -0.88 -3.22
C ASN A 7 9.25 -1.91 -2.10
N TYR A 8 8.42 -1.89 -1.09
CA TYR A 8 8.41 -2.86 0.00
C TYR A 8 6.96 -3.21 0.37
N LEU A 9 6.75 -4.31 1.09
CA LEU A 9 5.43 -4.68 1.60
C LEU A 9 4.94 -3.58 2.55
N ARG A 10 3.80 -3.01 2.26
CA ARG A 10 3.25 -1.91 3.07
C ARG A 10 1.73 -1.83 2.97
N GLU A 11 1.12 -1.25 3.97
CA GLU A 11 -0.27 -0.86 3.90
C GLU A 11 -0.47 0.25 2.86
N ALA A 12 -1.55 0.19 2.12
CA ALA A 12 -1.92 1.15 1.09
C ALA A 12 -3.40 1.49 1.19
N ASP A 13 -3.78 2.67 0.73
CA ASP A 13 -5.20 3.05 0.70
C ASP A 13 -5.98 2.23 -0.32
N TYR A 14 -5.35 1.90 -1.44
CA TYR A 14 -5.90 0.99 -2.45
C TYR A 14 -4.79 0.33 -3.27
N CYS A 15 -5.14 -0.72 -4.00
CA CYS A 15 -4.32 -1.34 -5.03
C CYS A 15 -5.12 -1.40 -6.33
N SER A 16 -4.44 -1.27 -7.47
CA SER A 16 -5.07 -1.31 -8.78
C SER A 16 -5.73 -2.67 -9.06
N GLY A 17 -6.91 -2.63 -9.66
CA GLY A 17 -7.64 -3.79 -10.15
C GLY A 17 -6.90 -4.60 -11.22
N ALA A 18 -5.81 -4.06 -11.80
CA ALA A 18 -4.95 -4.79 -12.73
C ALA A 18 -4.32 -6.05 -12.11
N CYS A 19 -4.07 -6.01 -10.78
CA CYS A 19 -3.60 -7.19 -10.03
C CYS A 19 -3.99 -7.04 -8.56
N LEU A 20 -5.09 -7.66 -8.16
CA LEU A 20 -5.52 -7.69 -6.77
C LEU A 20 -5.93 -9.10 -6.36
N ALA A 21 -5.75 -9.41 -5.09
CA ALA A 21 -6.22 -10.64 -4.47
C ALA A 21 -7.01 -10.29 -3.20
N ILE A 22 -8.13 -10.94 -3.00
CA ILE A 22 -9.00 -10.77 -1.83
C ILE A 22 -9.56 -12.12 -1.41
N PRO A 23 -9.66 -12.42 -0.09
CA PRO A 23 -10.32 -13.64 0.36
C PRO A 23 -11.77 -13.71 -0.14
N ALA A 24 -12.17 -14.85 -0.72
CA ALA A 24 -13.49 -15.01 -1.30
C ALA A 24 -14.65 -14.77 -0.30
N VAL A 25 -14.43 -15.07 0.96
CA VAL A 25 -15.40 -14.78 2.04
C VAL A 25 -15.60 -13.29 2.20
N LEU A 26 -14.51 -12.51 2.21
CA LEU A 26 -14.57 -11.05 2.33
C LEU A 26 -15.19 -10.42 1.08
N TRP A 27 -14.81 -10.88 -0.11
CA TRP A 27 -15.41 -10.46 -1.38
C TRP A 27 -16.92 -10.59 -1.35
N ARG A 28 -17.43 -11.77 -0.96
CA ARG A 28 -18.86 -12.04 -0.86
C ARG A 28 -19.56 -11.17 0.19
N ALA A 29 -18.95 -11.01 1.34
CA ALA A 29 -19.48 -10.19 2.42
C ALA A 29 -19.61 -8.71 2.04
N LEU A 30 -18.71 -8.20 1.20
CA LEU A 30 -18.73 -6.82 0.70
C LEU A 30 -19.61 -6.64 -0.56
N GLY A 31 -20.08 -7.73 -1.18
CA GLY A 31 -20.88 -7.68 -2.39
C GLY A 31 -20.10 -7.50 -3.69
N GLY A 32 -18.78 -7.68 -3.64
CA GLY A 32 -17.90 -7.51 -4.80
C GLY A 32 -17.69 -6.06 -5.22
N PHE A 33 -17.56 -5.82 -6.52
CA PHE A 33 -17.51 -4.46 -7.07
C PHE A 33 -18.88 -3.78 -7.06
N ASP A 34 -18.93 -2.54 -6.55
CA ASP A 34 -20.17 -1.76 -6.51
C ASP A 34 -20.62 -1.38 -7.92
N ALA A 35 -21.84 -1.79 -8.26
CA ALA A 35 -22.43 -1.61 -9.59
C ALA A 35 -22.55 -0.14 -10.03
N ARG A 36 -22.48 0.83 -9.09
CA ARG A 36 -22.51 2.26 -9.41
C ARG A 36 -21.34 2.72 -10.27
N TYR A 37 -20.24 1.98 -10.26
CA TYR A 37 -19.02 2.31 -11.01
C TYR A 37 -18.97 1.67 -12.41
N LYS A 38 -20.05 1.01 -12.83
CA LYS A 38 -20.10 0.47 -14.20
C LYS A 38 -20.02 1.60 -15.24
N PRO A 39 -19.35 1.35 -16.38
CA PRO A 39 -18.73 0.07 -16.76
C PRO A 39 -17.34 -0.13 -16.19
N ALA A 40 -16.62 0.90 -15.73
CA ALA A 40 -15.29 0.82 -15.15
C ALA A 40 -14.88 2.12 -14.45
N TYR A 41 -13.74 2.06 -13.75
CA TYR A 41 -13.04 3.06 -12.94
C TYR A 41 -13.69 3.31 -11.59
N TYR A 42 -12.82 3.33 -10.56
CA TYR A 42 -13.12 3.49 -9.13
C TYR A 42 -13.73 2.25 -8.46
N GLU A 43 -14.07 1.18 -9.16
CA GLU A 43 -14.59 -0.06 -8.55
C GLU A 43 -13.55 -0.74 -7.67
N ASP A 44 -12.28 -0.74 -8.08
CA ASP A 44 -11.14 -1.29 -7.33
C ASP A 44 -10.79 -0.43 -6.12
N THR A 45 -10.77 0.88 -6.31
CA THR A 45 -10.54 1.85 -5.23
C THR A 45 -11.67 1.79 -4.20
N ASP A 46 -12.92 1.72 -4.65
CA ASP A 46 -14.08 1.56 -3.78
C ASP A 46 -14.04 0.28 -2.95
N LEU A 47 -13.69 -0.85 -3.59
CA LEU A 47 -13.52 -2.13 -2.91
C LEU A 47 -12.44 -2.04 -1.82
N ALA A 48 -11.32 -1.41 -2.11
CA ALA A 48 -10.25 -1.22 -1.12
C ALA A 48 -10.72 -0.38 0.08
N PHE A 49 -11.49 0.68 -0.16
CA PHE A 49 -12.09 1.47 0.91
C PHE A 49 -13.14 0.69 1.71
N ALA A 50 -13.96 -0.15 1.05
CA ALA A 50 -14.90 -1.03 1.72
C ALA A 50 -14.19 -2.09 2.60
N VAL A 51 -13.08 -2.65 2.14
CA VAL A 51 -12.22 -3.56 2.93
C VAL A 51 -11.72 -2.85 4.19
N ARG A 52 -11.25 -1.61 4.08
CA ARG A 52 -10.75 -0.82 5.20
C ARG A 52 -11.88 -0.43 6.17
N ALA A 53 -13.05 -0.06 5.64
CA ALA A 53 -14.23 0.22 6.45
C ALA A 53 -14.74 -0.99 7.23
N ALA A 54 -14.50 -2.21 6.72
CA ALA A 54 -14.75 -3.47 7.43
C ALA A 54 -13.65 -3.84 8.45
N GLY A 55 -12.74 -2.91 8.79
CA GLY A 55 -11.66 -3.13 9.77
C GLY A 55 -10.54 -4.05 9.26
N ARG A 56 -10.43 -4.22 7.95
CA ARG A 56 -9.36 -5.00 7.32
C ARG A 56 -8.32 -4.07 6.71
N ARG A 57 -7.15 -4.63 6.33
CA ARG A 57 -6.05 -3.88 5.75
C ARG A 57 -5.89 -4.21 4.27
N VAL A 58 -5.43 -3.24 3.51
CA VAL A 58 -5.04 -3.38 2.11
C VAL A 58 -3.52 -3.28 2.04
N TYR A 59 -2.87 -4.24 1.40
CA TYR A 59 -1.42 -4.30 1.30
C TYR A 59 -0.97 -4.20 -0.15
N TYR A 60 0.04 -3.37 -0.38
CA TYR A 60 0.82 -3.40 -1.61
C TYR A 60 1.94 -4.43 -1.47
N GLN A 61 1.94 -5.42 -2.38
CA GLN A 61 2.95 -6.49 -2.43
C GLN A 61 3.86 -6.30 -3.66
N PRO A 62 5.09 -5.78 -3.51
CA PRO A 62 5.96 -5.47 -4.64
C PRO A 62 6.48 -6.72 -5.38
N ALA A 63 6.45 -7.89 -4.77
CA ALA A 63 6.80 -9.15 -5.43
C ALA A 63 5.72 -9.62 -6.43
N ALA A 64 4.47 -9.15 -6.30
CA ALA A 64 3.40 -9.41 -7.24
C ALA A 64 3.56 -8.48 -8.46
N LYS A 65 4.23 -8.97 -9.49
CA LYS A 65 4.52 -8.20 -10.71
C LYS A 65 3.69 -8.73 -11.87
N VAL A 66 2.98 -7.84 -12.53
CA VAL A 66 2.23 -8.12 -13.75
C VAL A 66 2.58 -7.11 -14.82
N VAL A 67 2.45 -7.50 -16.08
CA VAL A 67 2.54 -6.58 -17.22
C VAL A 67 1.12 -6.17 -17.59
N HIS A 68 0.82 -4.88 -17.43
CA HIS A 68 -0.47 -4.30 -17.77
C HIS A 68 -0.33 -3.43 -19.02
N PHE A 69 -0.95 -3.88 -20.11
CA PHE A 69 -0.98 -3.13 -21.37
C PHE A 69 -2.12 -2.12 -21.34
N GLU A 70 -1.83 -0.92 -20.84
CA GLU A 70 -2.84 0.14 -20.77
C GLU A 70 -3.39 0.51 -22.15
N GLY A 71 -4.68 0.87 -22.20
CA GLY A 71 -5.34 1.36 -23.40
C GLY A 71 -5.83 0.28 -24.37
N GLN A 72 -5.45 -0.97 -24.19
CA GLN A 72 -5.90 -2.08 -25.06
C GLN A 72 -7.42 -2.31 -24.95
N THR A 73 -7.97 -2.19 -23.73
CA THR A 73 -9.41 -2.47 -23.48
C THR A 73 -10.24 -1.19 -23.40
N SER A 74 -9.70 -0.09 -22.92
CA SER A 74 -10.46 1.12 -22.55
C SER A 74 -10.08 2.35 -23.37
N GLY A 75 -9.16 2.24 -24.34
CA GLY A 75 -8.63 3.37 -25.10
C GLY A 75 -7.75 4.31 -24.26
N THR A 76 -7.21 5.34 -24.89
CA THR A 76 -6.33 6.34 -24.24
C THR A 76 -6.98 7.73 -24.14
N ASP A 77 -8.08 8.00 -24.85
CA ASP A 77 -8.76 9.28 -24.87
C ASP A 77 -9.65 9.45 -23.62
N PRO A 78 -9.40 10.43 -22.73
CA PRO A 78 -10.23 10.69 -21.57
C PRO A 78 -11.65 11.16 -21.90
N GLY A 79 -11.87 11.74 -23.09
CA GLY A 79 -13.16 12.25 -23.55
C GLY A 79 -14.02 11.23 -24.29
N ALA A 80 -13.51 10.02 -24.54
CA ALA A 80 -14.20 9.02 -25.31
C ALA A 80 -14.17 7.62 -24.67
N GLY A 81 -15.12 6.77 -25.08
CA GLY A 81 -15.17 5.39 -24.62
C GLY A 81 -15.40 5.25 -23.12
N VAL A 82 -14.79 4.23 -22.52
CA VAL A 82 -14.96 3.92 -21.09
C VAL A 82 -14.33 4.97 -20.18
N LYS A 83 -13.30 5.66 -20.64
CA LYS A 83 -12.59 6.69 -19.83
C LYS A 83 -13.46 7.89 -19.44
N GLN A 84 -14.49 8.22 -20.20
CA GLN A 84 -15.43 9.29 -19.83
C GLN A 84 -16.09 9.04 -18.45
N HIS A 85 -16.21 7.77 -18.04
CA HIS A 85 -16.79 7.41 -16.74
C HIS A 85 -15.86 7.71 -15.57
N GLN A 86 -14.57 7.94 -15.82
CA GLN A 86 -13.61 8.22 -14.75
C GLN A 86 -13.99 9.48 -13.96
N GLU A 87 -14.41 10.53 -14.65
CA GLU A 87 -14.83 11.77 -13.99
C GLU A 87 -16.15 11.61 -13.24
N THR A 88 -17.15 10.99 -13.86
CA THR A 88 -18.45 10.71 -13.22
C THR A 88 -18.26 9.84 -11.97
N ASN A 89 -17.49 8.77 -12.09
CA ASN A 89 -17.23 7.85 -10.98
C ASN A 89 -16.38 8.47 -9.87
N ARG A 90 -15.50 9.44 -10.21
CA ARG A 90 -14.80 10.25 -9.22
C ARG A 90 -15.75 11.01 -8.30
N HIS A 91 -16.80 11.61 -8.85
CA HIS A 91 -17.81 12.30 -8.06
C HIS A 91 -18.60 11.33 -7.18
N ALA A 92 -19.01 10.19 -7.73
CA ALA A 92 -19.71 9.15 -6.98
C ALA A 92 -18.86 8.59 -5.83
N PHE A 93 -17.56 8.37 -6.08
CA PHE A 93 -16.60 7.92 -5.07
C PHE A 93 -16.43 8.95 -3.94
N ARG A 94 -16.24 10.23 -4.28
CA ARG A 94 -16.14 11.30 -3.30
C ARG A 94 -17.41 11.46 -2.47
N ALA A 95 -18.59 11.32 -3.09
CA ALA A 95 -19.85 11.36 -2.36
C ALA A 95 -19.98 10.22 -1.36
N LYS A 96 -19.53 9.00 -1.72
CA LYS A 96 -19.57 7.81 -0.85
C LYS A 96 -18.55 7.88 0.28
N TRP A 97 -17.32 8.31 -0.01
CA TRP A 97 -16.18 8.19 0.90
C TRP A 97 -15.67 9.53 1.44
N GLY A 98 -16.47 10.60 1.34
CA GLY A 98 -16.05 11.96 1.73
C GLY A 98 -15.51 12.04 3.17
N ALA A 99 -16.15 11.36 4.12
CA ALA A 99 -15.69 11.32 5.51
C ALA A 99 -14.31 10.64 5.64
N ALA A 100 -14.10 9.52 4.96
CA ALA A 100 -12.81 8.83 4.96
C ALA A 100 -11.71 9.66 4.26
N LEU A 101 -12.09 10.41 3.22
CA LEU A 101 -11.17 11.27 2.46
C LEU A 101 -10.82 12.56 3.19
N ALA A 102 -11.56 12.96 4.22
CA ALA A 102 -11.31 14.22 4.95
C ALA A 102 -9.92 14.31 5.59
N SER A 103 -9.31 13.16 5.91
CA SER A 103 -7.93 13.08 6.42
C SER A 103 -6.85 12.99 5.35
N HIS A 104 -7.22 12.86 4.07
CA HIS A 104 -6.30 12.75 2.96
C HIS A 104 -5.82 14.11 2.47
N ARG A 105 -4.55 14.20 2.09
CA ARG A 105 -4.00 15.37 1.41
C ARG A 105 -4.35 15.35 -0.08
N GLY A 106 -4.16 16.49 -0.74
CA GLY A 106 -4.30 16.55 -2.20
C GLY A 106 -3.30 15.64 -2.92
N ASN A 107 -3.67 15.16 -4.09
CA ASN A 107 -2.81 14.29 -4.89
C ASN A 107 -1.43 14.90 -5.14
N GLY A 108 -0.37 14.15 -4.87
CA GLY A 108 1.01 14.58 -5.04
C GLY A 108 1.54 15.52 -3.95
N VAL A 109 0.71 15.90 -2.98
CA VAL A 109 1.13 16.78 -1.88
C VAL A 109 1.68 15.93 -0.74
N HIS A 110 2.99 16.05 -0.48
CA HIS A 110 3.67 15.32 0.61
C HIS A 110 3.38 13.82 0.62
N ALA A 111 3.69 13.13 -0.49
CA ALA A 111 3.39 11.71 -0.67
C ALA A 111 3.96 10.83 0.44
N GLU A 112 5.12 11.18 1.01
CA GLU A 112 5.75 10.50 2.14
C GLU A 112 4.95 10.61 3.43
N LEU A 113 4.34 11.77 3.68
CA LEU A 113 3.46 11.98 4.83
C LEU A 113 2.08 11.35 4.61
N GLU A 114 1.61 11.37 3.36
CA GLU A 114 0.33 10.76 3.00
C GLU A 114 0.38 9.23 3.13
N ARG A 115 1.46 8.62 2.67
CA ARG A 115 1.72 7.18 2.87
C ARG A 115 1.65 6.78 4.35
N ASP A 116 2.13 7.65 5.23
CA ASP A 116 2.25 7.42 6.67
C ASP A 116 1.17 8.18 7.48
N ARG A 117 0.04 8.50 6.87
CA ARG A 117 -1.02 9.34 7.48
C ARG A 117 -1.48 8.83 8.85
N GLY A 118 -1.60 7.50 9.01
CA GLY A 118 -2.00 6.86 10.26
C GLY A 118 -0.86 6.64 11.27
N VAL A 119 0.38 7.00 10.91
CA VAL A 119 1.55 6.75 11.76
C VAL A 119 1.72 7.88 12.78
N THR A 120 1.58 7.55 14.05
CA THR A 120 1.75 8.52 15.17
C THR A 120 3.12 8.46 15.81
N ARG A 121 3.82 7.32 15.70
CA ARG A 121 5.15 7.10 16.26
C ARG A 121 6.11 6.64 15.18
N ARG A 122 7.29 7.25 15.12
CA ARG A 122 8.35 6.86 14.19
C ARG A 122 9.63 6.62 14.97
N VAL A 123 10.29 5.50 14.65
CA VAL A 123 11.58 5.13 15.23
C VAL A 123 12.57 5.00 14.10
N LEU A 124 13.70 5.67 14.20
CA LEU A 124 14.88 5.46 13.36
C LEU A 124 15.86 4.60 14.14
N MET A 125 16.20 3.44 13.61
CA MET A 125 17.24 2.56 14.14
C MET A 125 18.42 2.56 13.17
N VAL A 126 19.59 2.92 13.68
CA VAL A 126 20.83 2.91 12.91
C VAL A 126 21.76 1.88 13.54
N ASP A 127 22.29 0.99 12.72
CA ASP A 127 23.29 0.00 13.13
C ASP A 127 24.51 0.09 12.19
N ALA A 128 25.64 -0.47 12.56
CA ALA A 128 26.84 -0.43 11.72
C ALA A 128 26.66 -1.11 10.36
N ARG A 129 25.79 -2.12 10.28
CA ARG A 129 25.54 -2.91 9.07
C ARG A 129 24.13 -3.50 9.06
N MET A 130 23.74 -4.12 7.94
CA MET A 130 22.51 -4.89 7.82
C MET A 130 22.51 -6.02 8.86
N LEU A 131 21.35 -6.19 9.53
CA LEU A 131 21.16 -7.23 10.54
C LEU A 131 21.27 -8.63 9.93
N THR A 132 22.02 -9.49 10.59
CA THR A 132 22.21 -10.91 10.28
C THR A 132 21.89 -11.76 11.51
N PRO A 133 20.62 -11.86 11.94
CA PRO A 133 20.25 -12.41 13.24
C PRO A 133 20.58 -13.89 13.41
N ASP A 134 20.81 -14.61 12.33
CA ASP A 134 21.30 -16.00 12.30
C ASP A 134 22.82 -16.12 12.43
N GLN A 135 23.57 -15.00 12.37
CA GLN A 135 25.03 -14.99 12.36
C GLN A 135 25.64 -14.34 13.61
N ASP A 136 24.94 -13.41 14.24
CA ASP A 136 25.46 -12.73 15.42
C ASP A 136 24.35 -12.30 16.41
N SER A 137 24.71 -12.31 17.69
CA SER A 137 23.78 -11.99 18.79
C SER A 137 23.41 -10.50 18.86
N GLY A 138 24.26 -9.60 18.35
CA GLY A 138 23.95 -8.17 18.26
C GLY A 138 22.81 -7.91 17.31
N SER A 139 22.88 -8.49 16.10
CA SER A 139 21.81 -8.43 15.11
C SER A 139 20.50 -9.03 15.63
N LEU A 140 20.57 -10.17 16.34
CA LEU A 140 19.39 -10.80 16.94
C LEU A 140 18.73 -9.87 17.98
N ARG A 141 19.54 -9.23 18.83
CA ARG A 141 19.05 -8.26 19.82
C ARG A 141 18.42 -7.04 19.15
N THR A 142 19.08 -6.46 18.16
CA THR A 142 18.56 -5.29 17.42
C THR A 142 17.25 -5.64 16.73
N LEU A 143 17.14 -6.84 16.14
CA LEU A 143 15.90 -7.33 15.54
C LEU A 143 14.76 -7.41 16.59
N ALA A 144 15.02 -7.97 17.76
CA ALA A 144 14.03 -8.05 18.84
C ALA A 144 13.57 -6.65 19.30
N MET A 145 14.47 -5.67 19.37
CA MET A 145 14.11 -4.29 19.70
C MET A 145 13.25 -3.64 18.61
N LEU A 146 13.53 -3.94 17.34
CA LEU A 146 12.74 -3.48 16.19
C LEU A 146 11.31 -4.06 16.27
N GLU A 147 11.18 -5.36 16.54
CA GLU A 147 9.89 -6.04 16.70
C GLU A 147 9.06 -5.44 17.85
N LEU A 148 9.69 -5.21 19.00
CA LEU A 148 9.02 -4.53 20.14
C LEU A 148 8.55 -3.12 19.78
N ALA A 149 9.32 -2.36 19.01
CA ALA A 149 8.89 -1.03 18.55
C ALA A 149 7.68 -1.11 17.61
N ILE A 150 7.65 -2.11 16.72
CA ILE A 150 6.51 -2.36 15.82
C ILE A 150 5.27 -2.79 16.64
N GLU A 151 5.43 -3.71 17.59
CA GLU A 151 4.35 -4.13 18.50
C GLU A 151 3.78 -2.97 19.32
N ALA A 152 4.64 -2.02 19.69
CA ALA A 152 4.23 -0.77 20.35
C ALA A 152 3.56 0.24 19.40
N GLY A 153 3.30 -0.14 18.14
CA GLY A 153 2.61 0.68 17.14
C GLY A 153 3.49 1.74 16.48
N ALA A 154 4.80 1.61 16.54
CA ALA A 154 5.70 2.50 15.82
C ALA A 154 5.96 2.02 14.39
N LYS A 155 6.11 2.97 13.46
CA LYS A 155 6.75 2.72 12.18
C LYS A 155 8.26 2.79 12.38
N VAL A 156 8.96 1.70 12.07
CA VAL A 156 10.41 1.64 12.20
C VAL A 156 11.05 1.84 10.82
N THR A 157 12.06 2.70 10.79
CA THR A 157 13.00 2.81 9.68
C THR A 157 14.35 2.29 10.16
N PHE A 158 14.85 1.24 9.52
CA PHE A 158 16.18 0.70 9.80
C PHE A 158 17.18 1.15 8.73
N VAL A 159 18.37 1.54 9.17
CA VAL A 159 19.49 1.93 8.30
C VAL A 159 20.76 1.24 8.78
N GLY A 160 21.39 0.45 7.93
CA GLY A 160 22.78 0.05 8.11
C GLY A 160 23.70 1.20 7.67
N ASP A 161 24.58 1.66 8.53
CA ASP A 161 25.47 2.81 8.27
C ASP A 161 26.36 2.59 7.03
N ASN A 162 26.75 1.33 6.78
CA ASN A 162 27.51 0.94 5.58
C ASN A 162 26.67 0.93 4.29
N LEU A 163 25.34 1.18 4.36
CA LEU A 163 24.39 1.18 3.24
C LEU A 163 24.39 -0.11 2.38
N GLU A 164 24.85 -1.22 2.95
CA GLU A 164 24.89 -2.50 2.26
C GLU A 164 23.49 -3.09 2.07
N TYR A 165 23.17 -3.47 0.83
CA TYR A 165 21.99 -4.26 0.52
C TYR A 165 22.35 -5.74 0.61
N ARG A 166 21.79 -6.47 1.58
CA ARG A 166 22.12 -7.87 1.83
C ARG A 166 20.87 -8.75 1.86
N GLU A 167 20.75 -9.62 0.87
CA GLU A 167 19.71 -10.65 0.81
C GLU A 167 20.09 -11.84 1.72
N PRO A 168 19.12 -12.53 2.34
CA PRO A 168 17.66 -12.28 2.28
C PRO A 168 17.19 -11.23 3.30
N TYR A 169 18.07 -10.75 4.17
CA TYR A 169 17.75 -9.98 5.38
C TYR A 169 16.98 -8.70 5.11
N VAL A 170 17.30 -7.97 4.03
CA VAL A 170 16.55 -6.76 3.66
C VAL A 170 15.09 -7.08 3.41
N ARG A 171 14.80 -8.17 2.66
CA ARG A 171 13.40 -8.56 2.38
C ARG A 171 12.68 -9.05 3.60
N GLU A 172 13.36 -9.78 4.47
CA GLU A 172 12.79 -10.25 5.72
C GLU A 172 12.40 -9.09 6.65
N LEU A 173 13.27 -8.07 6.77
CA LEU A 173 12.94 -6.86 7.50
C LEU A 173 11.79 -6.07 6.88
N GLN A 174 11.74 -5.98 5.55
CA GLN A 174 10.65 -5.29 4.85
C GLN A 174 9.29 -6.01 4.94
N ALA A 175 9.28 -7.29 5.27
CA ALA A 175 8.06 -8.09 5.42
C ALA A 175 7.43 -8.01 6.83
N ARG A 176 8.11 -7.40 7.80
CA ARG A 176 7.66 -7.22 9.19
C ARG A 176 6.89 -5.92 9.35
#